data_6ba0c5e7cbe16548a3d11f3c4ab30160
#
_entry.id   6ba0c5e7cbe16548a3d11f3c4ab30160
#
_cell.length_a   1.000
_cell.length_b   1.000
_cell.length_c   1.000
_cell.angle_alpha   90.00
_cell.angle_beta   90.00
_cell.angle_gamma   90.00
#
_symmetry.space_group_name_H-M   'P 1'
#
loop_
_entity.id
_entity.type
_entity.pdbx_description
1 polymer ?
#
loop_
_entity_poly.entity_id
_entity_poly.type
_entity_poly.pdbx_seq_one_letter_code
_entity_poly.pdbx_strand_id
1 'polypeptide(L)'
;STLLLDYLKDYENAQTGVSEKTLKNRHDMRLKVEQYASESNQQLVSVANLDVEFCRGFIRFLRTAKNTRKKKEESTISVGYAATIQTSFNGALNNAVREGMLKANPMKAINAKEKVHIPDSAREFLTLDELKLAMTGSCINEDVKKAFIFSCFTGLRLSDIRSLTWAKV
;
A
#
# COMPACT_ATOMS: atom_id res chain seq x y z
N SER A 1 -25.27 12.18 -10.75
CA SER A 1 -24.07 12.32 -9.90
C SER A 1 -23.68 10.95 -9.42
N THR A 2 -22.46 10.49 -9.75
CA THR A 2 -21.96 9.16 -9.39
C THR A 2 -21.65 9.11 -7.89
N LEU A 3 -22.12 8.09 -7.18
CA LEU A 3 -21.75 7.88 -5.78
C LEU A 3 -20.29 7.46 -5.64
N LEU A 4 -19.64 7.86 -4.54
CA LEU A 4 -18.25 7.53 -4.29
C LEU A 4 -18.02 6.02 -4.26
N LEU A 5 -18.89 5.25 -3.62
CA LEU A 5 -18.74 3.80 -3.50
C LEU A 5 -18.89 3.09 -4.85
N ASP A 6 -19.82 3.54 -5.69
CA ASP A 6 -19.99 3.01 -7.06
C ASP A 6 -18.75 3.31 -7.91
N TYR A 7 -18.26 4.56 -7.86
CA TYR A 7 -17.01 4.94 -8.52
C TYR A 7 -15.82 4.08 -8.10
N LEU A 8 -15.65 3.85 -6.80
CA LEU A 8 -14.54 3.04 -6.29
C LEU A 8 -14.64 1.58 -6.73
N LYS A 9 -15.86 1.04 -6.87
CA LYS A 9 -16.10 -0.29 -7.41
C LYS A 9 -15.70 -0.38 -8.89
N ASP A 10 -16.08 0.63 -9.68
CA ASP A 10 -15.68 0.71 -11.08
C ASP A 10 -14.16 0.90 -11.22
N TYR A 11 -13.56 1.74 -10.40
CA TYR A 11 -12.10 1.94 -10.34
C TYR A 11 -11.32 0.68 -9.96
N GLU A 12 -11.86 -0.16 -9.05
CA GLU A 12 -11.29 -1.47 -8.71
C GLU A 12 -11.29 -2.40 -9.92
N ASN A 13 -12.42 -2.42 -10.66
CA ASN A 13 -12.63 -3.31 -11.80
C ASN A 13 -11.98 -2.79 -13.11
N ALA A 14 -11.63 -1.52 -13.19
CA ALA A 14 -10.96 -0.92 -14.34
C ALA A 14 -9.54 -1.47 -14.47
N GLN A 15 -9.42 -2.60 -15.20
CA GLN A 15 -8.19 -3.37 -15.31
C GLN A 15 -7.53 -3.19 -16.66
N THR A 16 -6.44 -2.43 -16.70
CA THR A 16 -5.49 -2.55 -17.81
C THR A 16 -4.07 -2.38 -17.27
N GLY A 17 -3.27 -3.45 -17.34
CA GLY A 17 -1.82 -3.37 -17.09
C GLY A 17 -1.37 -3.18 -15.66
N VAL A 18 -2.22 -3.39 -14.65
CA VAL A 18 -1.84 -3.29 -13.23
C VAL A 18 -1.52 -4.66 -12.62
N SER A 19 -0.58 -4.69 -11.66
CA SER A 19 -0.21 -5.93 -10.97
C SER A 19 -1.34 -6.42 -10.05
N GLU A 20 -1.37 -7.74 -9.78
CA GLU A 20 -2.29 -8.35 -8.81
C GLU A 20 -2.23 -7.65 -7.43
N LYS A 21 -1.03 -7.24 -7.00
CA LYS A 21 -0.85 -6.50 -5.75
C LYS A 21 -1.58 -5.16 -5.79
N THR A 22 -1.57 -4.47 -6.93
CA THR A 22 -2.29 -3.20 -7.10
C THR A 22 -3.79 -3.41 -7.04
N LEU A 23 -4.31 -4.45 -7.69
CA LEU A 23 -5.73 -4.82 -7.63
C LEU A 23 -6.16 -5.12 -6.20
N LYS A 24 -5.38 -5.91 -5.49
CA LYS A 24 -5.64 -6.18 -4.07
C LYS A 24 -5.66 -4.91 -3.22
N ASN A 25 -4.72 -3.99 -3.44
CA ASN A 25 -4.70 -2.72 -2.71
C ASN A 25 -5.94 -1.86 -3.02
N ARG A 26 -6.44 -1.85 -4.28
CA ARG A 26 -7.68 -1.15 -4.66
C ARG A 26 -8.89 -1.78 -3.98
N HIS A 27 -8.98 -3.11 -3.98
CA HIS A 27 -10.03 -3.85 -3.28
C HIS A 27 -10.04 -3.54 -1.78
N ASP A 28 -8.90 -3.70 -1.11
CA ASP A 28 -8.75 -3.42 0.32
C ASP A 28 -9.09 -1.95 0.64
N MET A 29 -8.72 -1.02 -0.22
CA MET A 29 -9.05 0.41 -0.09
C MET A 29 -10.57 0.62 -0.18
N ARG A 30 -11.23 0.07 -1.21
CA ARG A 30 -12.69 0.20 -1.36
C ARG A 30 -13.43 -0.31 -0.13
N LEU A 31 -13.07 -1.49 0.38
CA LEU A 31 -13.69 -2.05 1.58
C LEU A 31 -13.51 -1.15 2.81
N LYS A 32 -12.36 -0.48 2.95
CA LYS A 32 -12.13 0.44 4.07
C LYS A 32 -12.89 1.75 3.93
N VAL A 33 -13.03 2.28 2.72
CA VAL A 33 -13.89 3.46 2.46
C VAL A 33 -15.37 3.12 2.71
N GLU A 34 -15.83 1.96 2.27
CA GLU A 34 -17.20 1.48 2.49
C GLU A 34 -17.49 1.32 4.00
N GLN A 35 -16.55 0.72 4.76
CA GLN A 35 -16.66 0.62 6.20
C GLN A 35 -16.76 2.01 6.86
N TYR A 36 -15.87 2.93 6.51
CA TYR A 36 -15.88 4.30 7.04
C TYR A 36 -17.17 5.03 6.70
N ALA A 37 -17.62 4.97 5.43
CA ALA A 37 -18.85 5.60 4.98
C ALA A 37 -20.08 5.06 5.74
N SER A 38 -20.11 3.76 6.02
CA SER A 38 -21.16 3.13 6.82
C SER A 38 -21.16 3.61 8.27
N GLU A 39 -19.98 3.63 8.92
CA GLU A 39 -19.84 4.06 10.32
C GLU A 39 -20.13 5.55 10.53
N SER A 40 -19.89 6.39 9.49
CA SER A 40 -20.12 7.84 9.52
C SER A 40 -21.45 8.28 8.90
N ASN A 41 -22.31 7.36 8.46
CA ASN A 41 -23.57 7.63 7.75
C ASN A 41 -23.39 8.48 6.47
N GLN A 42 -22.29 8.27 5.75
CA GLN A 42 -21.92 9.02 4.54
C GLN A 42 -21.93 8.15 3.27
N GLN A 43 -22.73 7.09 3.21
CA GLN A 43 -22.78 6.15 2.07
C GLN A 43 -23.26 6.82 0.77
N LEU A 44 -24.04 7.90 0.87
CA LEU A 44 -24.62 8.60 -0.28
C LEU A 44 -23.79 9.78 -0.77
N VAL A 45 -22.54 9.91 -0.31
CA VAL A 45 -21.63 10.95 -0.80
C VAL A 45 -21.33 10.72 -2.28
N SER A 46 -21.57 11.77 -3.09
CA SER A 46 -21.17 11.72 -4.50
C SER A 46 -19.72 12.13 -4.69
N VAL A 47 -19.08 11.60 -5.76
CA VAL A 47 -17.68 11.97 -6.09
C VAL A 47 -17.52 13.47 -6.23
N ALA A 48 -18.47 14.16 -6.91
CA ALA A 48 -18.41 15.58 -7.16
C ALA A 48 -18.47 16.46 -5.88
N ASN A 49 -19.08 15.94 -4.81
CA ASN A 49 -19.26 16.64 -3.53
C ASN A 49 -18.27 16.15 -2.45
N LEU A 50 -17.29 15.35 -2.84
CA LEU A 50 -16.27 14.87 -1.89
C LEU A 50 -15.39 16.02 -1.42
N ASP A 51 -15.36 16.25 -0.12
CA ASP A 51 -14.66 17.37 0.50
C ASP A 51 -13.44 16.94 1.34
N VAL A 52 -12.73 17.92 1.86
CA VAL A 52 -11.55 17.72 2.69
C VAL A 52 -11.90 17.07 4.03
N GLU A 53 -13.10 17.37 4.57
CA GLU A 53 -13.52 16.83 5.88
C GLU A 53 -13.81 15.32 5.79
N PHE A 54 -14.44 14.84 4.71
CA PHE A 54 -14.56 13.41 4.47
C PHE A 54 -13.18 12.74 4.46
N CYS A 55 -12.23 13.31 3.73
CA CYS A 55 -10.88 12.75 3.62
C CYS A 55 -10.14 12.76 4.97
N ARG A 56 -10.27 13.82 5.77
CA ARG A 56 -9.72 13.88 7.14
C ARG A 56 -10.35 12.83 8.05
N GLY A 57 -11.66 12.70 8.00
CA GLY A 57 -12.40 11.70 8.75
C GLY A 57 -11.94 10.28 8.39
N PHE A 58 -11.77 9.99 7.10
CA PHE A 58 -11.25 8.71 6.64
C PHE A 58 -9.82 8.45 7.14
N ILE A 59 -8.93 9.44 7.11
CA ILE A 59 -7.56 9.29 7.65
C ILE A 59 -7.59 9.00 9.15
N ARG A 60 -8.44 9.68 9.93
CA ARG A 60 -8.63 9.41 11.37
C ARG A 60 -9.15 8.01 11.61
N PHE A 61 -10.15 7.58 10.83
CA PHE A 61 -10.67 6.20 10.87
C PHE A 61 -9.56 5.17 10.62
N LEU A 62 -8.70 5.36 9.62
CA LEU A 62 -7.61 4.42 9.32
C LEU A 62 -6.64 4.22 10.49
N ARG A 63 -6.46 5.21 11.35
CA ARG A 63 -5.58 5.11 12.54
C ARG A 63 -6.17 4.24 13.65
N THR A 64 -7.48 4.11 13.70
CA THR A 64 -8.22 3.37 14.74
C THR A 64 -8.94 2.13 14.23
N ALA A 65 -8.95 1.92 12.91
CA ALA A 65 -9.65 0.83 12.27
C ALA A 65 -9.20 -0.55 12.79
N LYS A 66 -10.17 -1.39 13.14
CA LYS A 66 -9.91 -2.75 13.65
C LYS A 66 -9.39 -3.67 12.54
N ASN A 67 -8.50 -4.57 12.94
CA ASN A 67 -7.98 -5.63 12.06
C ASN A 67 -8.95 -6.83 12.06
N THR A 68 -9.79 -6.92 11.04
CA THR A 68 -10.80 -7.99 10.92
C THR A 68 -10.20 -9.36 10.57
N ARG A 69 -8.92 -9.45 10.19
CA ARG A 69 -8.24 -10.70 9.84
C ARG A 69 -7.77 -11.49 11.07
N LYS A 70 -7.53 -10.82 12.19
CA LYS A 70 -7.13 -11.47 13.45
C LYS A 70 -8.35 -11.68 14.34
N LYS A 71 -8.89 -12.89 14.33
CA LYS A 71 -10.12 -13.27 15.09
C LYS A 71 -9.93 -13.30 16.62
N LYS A 72 -8.72 -13.28 17.15
CA LYS A 72 -8.44 -13.53 18.59
C LYS A 72 -7.97 -12.31 19.40
N GLU A 73 -7.60 -11.21 18.77
CA GLU A 73 -7.15 -10.01 19.48
C GLU A 73 -7.78 -8.76 18.86
N GLU A 74 -8.31 -7.86 19.69
CA GLU A 74 -8.73 -6.53 19.26
C GLU A 74 -7.48 -5.69 18.91
N SER A 75 -6.94 -5.91 17.72
CA SER A 75 -5.82 -5.14 17.21
C SER A 75 -6.26 -4.19 16.11
N THR A 76 -5.66 -3.02 16.08
CA THR A 76 -5.80 -2.09 14.95
C THR A 76 -5.02 -2.58 13.73
N ILE A 77 -5.34 -2.06 12.55
CA ILE A 77 -4.54 -2.28 11.35
C ILE A 77 -3.14 -1.68 11.52
N SER A 78 -2.13 -2.27 10.89
CA SER A 78 -0.77 -1.73 10.95
C SER A 78 -0.68 -0.37 10.25
N VAL A 79 0.22 0.49 10.72
CA VAL A 79 0.49 1.81 10.12
C VAL A 79 0.86 1.70 8.64
N GLY A 80 1.67 0.69 8.27
CA GLY A 80 2.04 0.43 6.87
C GLY A 80 0.84 0.08 5.99
N TYR A 81 -0.10 -0.74 6.51
CA TYR A 81 -1.32 -1.06 5.79
C TYR A 81 -2.24 0.16 5.66
N ALA A 82 -2.41 0.94 6.73
CA ALA A 82 -3.18 2.19 6.71
C ALA A 82 -2.62 3.19 5.69
N ALA A 83 -1.29 3.34 5.62
CA ALA A 83 -0.62 4.20 4.64
C ALA A 83 -0.82 3.70 3.20
N THR A 84 -0.80 2.38 2.97
CA THR A 84 -1.10 1.78 1.66
C THR A 84 -2.53 2.09 1.22
N ILE A 85 -3.50 1.93 2.12
CA ILE A 85 -4.91 2.26 1.85
C ILE A 85 -5.07 3.75 1.53
N GLN A 86 -4.46 4.63 2.34
CA GLN A 86 -4.48 6.08 2.10
C GLN A 86 -3.90 6.44 0.72
N THR A 87 -2.78 5.84 0.35
CA THR A 87 -2.12 6.06 -0.96
C THR A 87 -2.99 5.58 -2.11
N SER A 88 -3.63 4.40 -1.97
CA SER A 88 -4.54 3.85 -2.96
C SER A 88 -5.78 4.75 -3.15
N PHE A 89 -6.35 5.27 -2.05
CA PHE A 89 -7.46 6.20 -2.09
C PHE A 89 -7.08 7.53 -2.77
N ASN A 90 -5.93 8.09 -2.43
CA ASN A 90 -5.39 9.27 -3.12
C ASN A 90 -5.22 9.04 -4.63
N GLY A 91 -4.78 7.84 -5.03
CA GLY A 91 -4.68 7.42 -6.43
C GLY A 91 -6.05 7.39 -7.14
N ALA A 92 -7.08 6.85 -6.49
CA ALA A 92 -8.45 6.84 -7.01
C ALA A 92 -9.00 8.25 -7.20
N LEU A 93 -8.78 9.16 -6.23
CA LEU A 93 -9.22 10.55 -6.35
C LEU A 93 -8.47 11.32 -7.43
N ASN A 94 -7.18 11.06 -7.63
CA ASN A 94 -6.44 11.63 -8.78
C ASN A 94 -7.02 11.13 -10.11
N ASN A 95 -7.47 9.88 -10.17
CA ASN A 95 -8.16 9.34 -11.35
C ASN A 95 -9.50 10.03 -11.58
N ALA A 96 -10.32 10.23 -10.53
CA ALA A 96 -11.58 10.96 -10.60
C ALA A 96 -11.40 12.40 -11.13
N VAL A 97 -10.29 13.05 -10.76
CA VAL A 97 -9.94 14.37 -11.31
C VAL A 97 -9.61 14.28 -12.80
N ARG A 98 -8.86 13.27 -13.25
CA ARG A 98 -8.55 13.08 -14.67
C ARG A 98 -9.79 12.77 -15.51
N GLU A 99 -10.75 12.08 -14.95
CA GLU A 99 -12.05 11.76 -15.59
C GLU A 99 -13.06 12.92 -15.53
N GLY A 100 -12.68 14.05 -14.92
CA GLY A 100 -13.55 15.23 -14.79
C GLY A 100 -14.70 15.06 -13.79
N MET A 101 -14.72 13.98 -13.00
CA MET A 101 -15.76 13.75 -11.98
C MET A 101 -15.54 14.60 -10.73
N LEU A 102 -14.28 14.99 -10.47
CA LEU A 102 -13.86 15.79 -9.32
C LEU A 102 -13.03 16.98 -9.81
N LYS A 103 -13.32 18.19 -9.35
CA LYS A 103 -12.60 19.42 -9.74
C LYS A 103 -11.14 19.42 -9.27
N ALA A 104 -10.89 18.98 -8.04
CA ALA A 104 -9.57 18.88 -7.44
C ALA A 104 -9.57 17.78 -6.38
N ASN A 105 -8.43 17.13 -6.20
CA ASN A 105 -8.30 16.07 -5.19
C ASN A 105 -8.22 16.68 -3.78
N PRO A 106 -9.21 16.47 -2.90
CA PRO A 106 -9.24 17.06 -1.56
C PRO A 106 -8.12 16.52 -0.64
N MET A 107 -7.58 15.33 -0.90
CA MET A 107 -6.43 14.80 -0.17
C MET A 107 -5.18 15.66 -0.31
N LYS A 108 -5.06 16.47 -1.38
CA LYS A 108 -3.93 17.38 -1.57
C LYS A 108 -3.97 18.59 -0.64
N ALA A 109 -5.15 19.00 -0.20
CA ALA A 109 -5.33 20.10 0.75
C ALA A 109 -5.01 19.71 2.21
N ILE A 110 -4.88 18.42 2.49
CA ILE A 110 -4.57 17.91 3.84
C ILE A 110 -3.07 17.99 4.09
N ASN A 111 -2.70 18.58 5.24
CA ASN A 111 -1.29 18.68 5.65
C ASN A 111 -0.64 17.29 5.77
N ALA A 112 0.65 17.20 5.42
CA ALA A 112 1.41 15.95 5.53
C ALA A 112 1.39 15.37 6.95
N LYS A 113 1.44 16.21 7.99
CA LYS A 113 1.39 15.78 9.41
C LYS A 113 0.05 15.14 9.81
N GLU A 114 -1.04 15.48 9.11
CA GLU A 114 -2.36 14.89 9.34
C GLU A 114 -2.51 13.52 8.67
N LYS A 115 -1.71 13.23 7.65
CA LYS A 115 -1.73 11.97 6.91
C LYS A 115 -1.13 10.81 7.73
N VAL A 116 -1.51 9.59 7.39
CA VAL A 116 -0.83 8.41 7.93
C VAL A 116 0.59 8.40 7.39
N HIS A 117 1.56 8.43 8.30
CA HIS A 117 2.98 8.41 7.97
C HIS A 117 3.62 7.14 8.52
N ILE A 118 4.39 6.45 7.71
CA ILE A 118 5.19 5.31 8.16
C ILE A 118 6.43 5.88 8.83
N PRO A 119 6.69 5.58 10.12
CA PRO A 119 7.91 6.01 10.79
C PRO A 119 9.14 5.53 10.01
N ASP A 120 10.16 6.37 9.95
CA ASP A 120 11.45 5.95 9.42
C ASP A 120 11.97 4.78 10.25
N SER A 121 12.17 3.64 9.60
CA SER A 121 12.83 2.49 10.23
C SER A 121 14.32 2.56 9.93
N ALA A 122 15.15 2.50 10.96
CA ALA A 122 16.57 2.22 10.78
C ALA A 122 16.69 0.86 10.06
N ARG A 123 17.24 0.87 8.85
CA ARG A 123 17.55 -0.37 8.14
C ARG A 123 18.89 -0.85 8.63
N GLU A 124 18.89 -2.03 9.27
CA GLU A 124 20.12 -2.72 9.58
C GLU A 124 20.72 -3.30 8.30
N PHE A 125 22.02 -3.32 8.22
CA PHE A 125 22.79 -3.89 7.13
C PHE A 125 23.91 -4.77 7.71
N LEU A 126 24.32 -5.78 6.97
CA LEU A 126 25.43 -6.60 7.37
C LEU A 126 26.75 -5.85 7.24
N THR A 127 27.57 -5.92 8.27
CA THR A 127 28.96 -5.50 8.20
C THR A 127 29.76 -6.46 7.33
N LEU A 128 30.96 -6.06 6.90
CA LEU A 128 31.82 -6.93 6.11
C LEU A 128 32.21 -8.21 6.86
N ASP A 129 32.38 -8.13 8.19
CA ASP A 129 32.76 -9.30 8.98
C ASP A 129 31.58 -10.26 9.17
N GLU A 130 30.37 -9.76 9.35
CA GLU A 130 29.15 -10.58 9.35
C GLU A 130 28.93 -11.25 7.99
N LEU A 131 29.20 -10.53 6.89
CA LEU A 131 29.12 -11.12 5.55
C LEU A 131 30.14 -12.25 5.37
N LYS A 132 31.40 -12.09 5.85
CA LYS A 132 32.42 -13.17 5.85
C LYS A 132 31.96 -14.38 6.65
N LEU A 133 31.34 -14.15 7.83
CA LEU A 133 30.76 -15.23 8.63
C LEU A 133 29.64 -15.96 7.88
N ALA A 134 28.77 -15.22 7.18
CA ALA A 134 27.73 -15.82 6.34
C ALA A 134 28.31 -16.63 5.18
N MET A 135 29.45 -16.22 4.61
CA MET A 135 30.13 -16.96 3.54
C MET A 135 30.74 -18.27 4.02
N THR A 136 31.33 -18.30 5.22
CA THR A 136 32.02 -19.47 5.79
C THR A 136 31.09 -20.37 6.58
N GLY A 137 29.99 -19.87 7.10
CA GLY A 137 29.02 -20.63 7.89
C GLY A 137 28.31 -21.73 7.09
N SER A 138 27.81 -22.76 7.76
CA SER A 138 26.99 -23.82 7.15
C SER A 138 25.57 -23.29 6.86
N CYS A 139 24.98 -23.73 5.74
CA CYS A 139 23.61 -23.43 5.37
C CYS A 139 22.89 -24.70 4.93
N ILE A 140 21.63 -24.85 5.31
CA ILE A 140 20.79 -26.00 4.91
C ILE A 140 20.64 -26.07 3.38
N ASN A 141 20.63 -24.91 2.72
CA ASN A 141 20.49 -24.80 1.27
C ASN A 141 21.62 -23.91 0.70
N GLU A 142 22.63 -24.56 0.12
CA GLU A 142 23.80 -23.88 -0.43
C GLU A 142 23.46 -22.98 -1.63
N ASP A 143 22.44 -23.28 -2.41
CA ASP A 143 22.06 -22.44 -3.56
C ASP A 143 21.41 -21.13 -3.08
N VAL A 144 20.61 -21.17 -2.00
CA VAL A 144 20.09 -19.97 -1.36
C VAL A 144 21.22 -19.12 -0.79
N LYS A 145 22.21 -19.74 -0.14
CA LYS A 145 23.41 -19.06 0.36
C LYS A 145 24.17 -18.36 -0.76
N LYS A 146 24.45 -19.06 -1.86
CA LYS A 146 25.14 -18.49 -3.04
C LYS A 146 24.37 -17.31 -3.62
N ALA A 147 23.04 -17.46 -3.78
CA ALA A 147 22.18 -16.39 -4.28
C ALA A 147 22.16 -15.16 -3.36
N PHE A 148 22.15 -15.39 -2.04
CA PHE A 148 22.23 -14.32 -1.04
C PHE A 148 23.56 -13.58 -1.11
N ILE A 149 24.68 -14.30 -1.11
CA ILE A 149 26.02 -13.69 -1.22
C ILE A 149 26.17 -12.94 -2.53
N PHE A 150 25.70 -13.52 -3.63
CA PHE A 150 25.69 -12.86 -4.94
C PHE A 150 24.88 -11.56 -4.91
N SER A 151 23.70 -11.56 -4.24
CA SER A 151 22.89 -10.35 -4.01
C SER A 151 23.65 -9.28 -3.23
N CYS A 152 24.40 -9.67 -2.19
CA CYS A 152 25.18 -8.72 -1.39
C CYS A 152 26.27 -8.01 -2.20
N PHE A 153 26.92 -8.70 -3.14
CA PHE A 153 27.96 -8.11 -3.98
C PHE A 153 27.44 -7.33 -5.18
N THR A 154 26.29 -7.74 -5.73
CA THR A 154 25.76 -7.14 -6.98
C THR A 154 24.68 -6.11 -6.74
N GLY A 155 24.05 -6.09 -5.54
CA GLY A 155 22.88 -5.27 -5.24
C GLY A 155 21.61 -5.69 -5.99
N LEU A 156 21.61 -6.83 -6.69
CA LEU A 156 20.47 -7.33 -7.42
C LEU A 156 19.36 -7.79 -6.47
N ARG A 157 18.11 -7.51 -6.83
CA ARG A 157 16.95 -7.99 -6.08
C ARG A 157 16.73 -9.47 -6.32
N LEU A 158 16.05 -10.14 -5.37
CA LEU A 158 15.73 -11.56 -5.49
C LEU A 158 15.00 -11.91 -6.79
N SER A 159 14.07 -11.05 -7.26
CA SER A 159 13.38 -11.21 -8.55
C SER A 159 14.35 -11.25 -9.72
N ASP A 160 15.35 -10.38 -9.70
CA ASP A 160 16.33 -10.23 -10.78
C ASP A 160 17.27 -11.44 -10.79
N ILE A 161 17.72 -11.88 -9.61
CA ILE A 161 18.55 -13.10 -9.47
C ILE A 161 17.81 -14.33 -9.99
N ARG A 162 16.52 -14.49 -9.67
CA ARG A 162 15.70 -15.61 -10.16
C ARG A 162 15.51 -15.62 -11.67
N SER A 163 15.54 -14.46 -12.30
CA SER A 163 15.38 -14.30 -13.75
C SER A 163 16.72 -14.17 -14.50
N LEU A 164 17.86 -14.24 -13.79
CA LEU A 164 19.18 -14.10 -14.37
C LEU A 164 19.51 -15.32 -15.24
N THR A 165 19.99 -15.07 -16.44
CA THR A 165 20.48 -16.09 -17.38
C THR A 165 21.79 -15.63 -17.98
N TRP A 166 22.61 -16.55 -18.47
CA TRP A 166 23.89 -16.24 -19.10
C TRP A 166 23.75 -15.26 -20.30
N ALA A 167 22.59 -15.24 -20.94
CA ALA A 167 22.33 -14.30 -22.03
C ALA A 167 22.08 -12.85 -21.54
N LYS A 168 21.95 -12.63 -20.22
CA LYS A 168 21.69 -11.31 -19.61
C LYS A 168 22.89 -10.78 -18.80
N VAL A 169 23.99 -11.51 -18.77
CA VAL A 169 25.27 -11.17 -18.18
C VAL A 169 26.25 -10.81 -19.27
#